data_8c153696341b7961090b9ef0c5d2e987
#
_entry.id   8c153696341b7961090b9ef0c5d2e987
#
_cell.length_a   1.000
_cell.length_b   1.000
_cell.length_c   1.000
_cell.angle_alpha   90.00
_cell.angle_beta   90.00
_cell.angle_gamma   90.00
#
_symmetry.space_group_name_H-M   'P 1'
#
loop_
_entity.id
_entity.type
_entity.pdbx_description
1 polymer ?
#
loop_
_entity_poly.entity_id
_entity_poly.type
_entity_poly.pdbx_seq_one_letter_code
_entity_poly.pdbx_strand_id
1 'polypeptide(L)'
;MYKKFVFIFIAALMGACTSRQQADEKTLYVSILPLRSLVGEIVGDDFKIEVLVPPGASPETFEPTPRQFIGLNRAEMIFNVGLIDFETTLLSKIEERGKVVNLSQGIELIAGSCSHAHTPAKQAASGGDGTSCAEPHNHSHAHGVDPHVWTSPRALQKMAQNAYAAIRRAYPDSAKYETNYKRLQADLRALDARTGEKIAQSGIEYFIIYHPALTYYARDYGIRQVAIEADGKEPSAKRLTQVIRQAREDGVRRILYQEIIARDIDAEYVEVDPLREDAIANIDAITDIITRR
;
A
#
# COMPACT_ATOMS: atom_id res chain seq x y z
N MET A 1 -6.23 -91.83 9.30
CA MET A 1 -6.90 -90.63 9.82
C MET A 1 -5.86 -89.53 10.00
N TYR A 2 -5.74 -88.64 9.07
CA TYR A 2 -4.78 -87.50 9.17
C TYR A 2 -5.61 -86.20 9.32
N LYS A 3 -5.52 -85.63 10.53
CA LYS A 3 -6.05 -84.22 10.75
C LYS A 3 -5.04 -83.22 10.23
N LYS A 4 -5.43 -82.47 9.17
CA LYS A 4 -4.67 -81.40 8.67
C LYS A 4 -4.97 -80.14 9.51
N PHE A 5 -3.96 -79.64 10.22
CA PHE A 5 -4.01 -78.31 10.85
C PHE A 5 -3.70 -77.24 9.81
N VAL A 6 -4.69 -76.43 9.53
CA VAL A 6 -4.50 -75.22 8.71
C VAL A 6 -4.14 -74.08 9.65
N PHE A 7 -2.90 -73.62 9.60
CA PHE A 7 -2.47 -72.44 10.29
C PHE A 7 -2.85 -71.21 9.40
N ILE A 8 -3.84 -70.43 9.85
CA ILE A 8 -4.18 -69.16 9.22
C ILE A 8 -3.21 -68.11 9.78
N PHE A 9 -2.30 -67.64 8.93
CA PHE A 9 -1.42 -66.53 9.24
C PHE A 9 -2.19 -65.21 8.97
N ILE A 10 -2.73 -64.59 10.03
CA ILE A 10 -3.29 -63.24 9.95
C ILE A 10 -2.12 -62.27 10.01
N ALA A 11 -1.68 -61.79 8.85
CA ALA A 11 -0.76 -60.66 8.75
C ALA A 11 -1.53 -59.39 9.11
N ALA A 12 -1.33 -58.88 10.32
CA ALA A 12 -1.80 -57.58 10.72
C ALA A 12 -1.02 -56.50 9.94
N LEU A 13 -1.62 -55.94 8.89
CA LEU A 13 -1.15 -54.71 8.28
C LEU A 13 -1.38 -53.59 9.30
N MET A 14 -0.39 -53.28 10.08
CA MET A 14 -0.31 -52.00 10.76
C MET A 14 -0.05 -50.94 9.71
N GLY A 15 -1.13 -50.36 9.17
CA GLY A 15 -1.07 -49.14 8.43
C GLY A 15 -0.54 -48.02 9.34
N ALA A 16 0.74 -47.74 9.25
CA ALA A 16 1.31 -46.54 9.83
C ALA A 16 0.66 -45.31 9.10
N CYS A 17 -0.43 -44.80 9.70
CA CYS A 17 -0.84 -43.42 9.44
C CYS A 17 0.31 -42.54 9.92
N THR A 18 1.28 -42.30 9.07
CA THR A 18 2.13 -41.12 9.20
C THR A 18 1.19 -39.94 9.02
N SER A 19 0.67 -39.44 10.13
CA SER A 19 0.16 -38.09 10.18
C SER A 19 1.33 -37.22 9.73
N ARG A 20 1.30 -36.81 8.48
CA ARG A 20 2.17 -35.75 7.96
C ARG A 20 1.87 -34.59 8.89
N GLN A 21 2.72 -34.42 9.89
CA GLN A 21 2.69 -33.24 10.75
C GLN A 21 2.79 -32.07 9.78
N GLN A 22 1.67 -31.42 9.53
CA GLN A 22 1.60 -30.22 8.72
C GLN A 22 2.50 -29.26 9.49
N ALA A 23 3.72 -29.07 9.01
CA ALA A 23 4.62 -28.07 9.57
C ALA A 23 3.79 -26.80 9.62
N ASP A 24 3.68 -26.18 10.80
CA ASP A 24 2.95 -24.94 10.97
C ASP A 24 3.46 -23.99 9.89
N GLU A 25 2.61 -23.73 8.89
CA GLU A 25 2.96 -22.92 7.73
C GLU A 25 3.27 -21.51 8.22
N LYS A 26 4.54 -21.14 8.16
CA LYS A 26 4.99 -19.83 8.63
C LYS A 26 4.25 -18.75 7.87
N THR A 27 3.57 -17.88 8.60
CA THR A 27 2.71 -16.86 8.01
C THR A 27 3.30 -15.47 8.23
N LEU A 28 3.38 -14.71 7.15
CA LEU A 28 3.63 -13.27 7.16
C LEU A 28 2.31 -12.53 6.96
N TYR A 29 2.19 -11.37 7.53
CA TYR A 29 1.09 -10.45 7.24
C TYR A 29 1.59 -9.20 6.53
N VAL A 30 0.77 -8.71 5.62
CA VAL A 30 0.96 -7.40 4.99
C VAL A 30 -0.33 -6.59 5.14
N SER A 31 -0.21 -5.27 5.24
CA SER A 31 -1.39 -4.42 5.44
C SER A 31 -2.25 -4.30 4.17
N ILE A 32 -1.63 -4.15 3.01
CA ILE A 32 -2.29 -3.94 1.71
C ILE A 32 -1.71 -4.83 0.62
N LEU A 33 -2.48 -5.06 -0.44
CA LEU A 33 -2.11 -5.95 -1.55
C LEU A 33 -0.77 -5.63 -2.23
N PRO A 34 -0.40 -4.36 -2.54
CA PRO A 34 0.90 -4.05 -3.14
C PRO A 34 2.09 -4.56 -2.32
N LEU A 35 1.97 -4.61 -0.99
CA LEU A 35 3.02 -5.14 -0.13
C LEU A 35 3.14 -6.65 -0.21
N ARG A 36 2.05 -7.36 -0.58
CA ARG A 36 2.08 -8.81 -0.78
C ARG A 36 3.02 -9.19 -1.91
N SER A 37 2.92 -8.53 -3.05
CA SER A 37 3.86 -8.77 -4.16
C SER A 37 5.28 -8.35 -3.79
N LEU A 38 5.45 -7.19 -3.16
CA LEU A 38 6.77 -6.67 -2.78
C LEU A 38 7.53 -7.63 -1.83
N VAL A 39 6.86 -8.12 -0.79
CA VAL A 39 7.42 -9.07 0.19
C VAL A 39 7.56 -10.45 -0.44
N GLY A 40 6.56 -10.89 -1.22
CA GLY A 40 6.55 -12.18 -1.91
C GLY A 40 7.72 -12.34 -2.89
N GLU A 41 8.06 -11.30 -3.64
CA GLU A 41 9.24 -11.30 -4.51
C GLU A 41 10.55 -11.53 -3.75
N ILE A 42 10.62 -11.18 -2.47
CA ILE A 42 11.82 -11.42 -1.64
C ILE A 42 11.82 -12.83 -1.07
N VAL A 43 10.72 -13.27 -0.46
CA VAL A 43 10.68 -14.54 0.28
C VAL A 43 10.35 -15.76 -0.61
N GLY A 44 9.71 -15.54 -1.76
CA GLY A 44 9.19 -16.60 -2.62
C GLY A 44 8.10 -17.40 -1.90
N ASP A 45 8.12 -18.72 -2.07
CA ASP A 45 7.10 -19.65 -1.55
C ASP A 45 7.39 -20.15 -0.13
N ASP A 46 8.37 -19.56 0.58
CA ASP A 46 8.78 -20.04 1.90
C ASP A 46 7.78 -19.66 3.02
N PHE A 47 6.84 -18.77 2.73
CA PHE A 47 5.84 -18.28 3.66
C PHE A 47 4.47 -18.15 3.00
N LYS A 48 3.45 -18.37 3.81
CA LYS A 48 2.10 -17.89 3.48
C LYS A 48 2.02 -16.40 3.77
N ILE A 49 1.57 -15.61 2.81
CA ILE A 49 1.39 -14.16 3.00
C ILE A 49 -0.09 -13.83 3.03
N GLU A 50 -0.57 -13.40 4.19
CA GLU A 50 -1.94 -12.95 4.42
C GLU A 50 -2.01 -11.42 4.31
N VAL A 51 -3.11 -10.92 3.75
CA VAL A 51 -3.35 -9.48 3.56
C VAL A 51 -4.44 -9.01 4.50
N LEU A 52 -4.25 -7.88 5.17
CA LEU A 52 -5.25 -7.32 6.08
C LEU A 52 -6.41 -6.69 5.33
N VAL A 53 -6.13 -5.77 4.43
CA VAL A 53 -7.15 -5.10 3.61
C VAL A 53 -7.47 -5.98 2.41
N PRO A 54 -8.67 -6.57 2.33
CA PRO A 54 -9.02 -7.44 1.21
C PRO A 54 -9.16 -6.65 -0.10
N PRO A 55 -9.08 -7.35 -1.26
CA PRO A 55 -9.32 -6.72 -2.55
C PRO A 55 -10.65 -5.96 -2.59
N GLY A 56 -10.64 -4.74 -3.14
CA GLY A 56 -11.83 -3.89 -3.28
C GLY A 56 -12.24 -3.14 -2.01
N ALA A 57 -11.53 -3.30 -0.88
CA ALA A 57 -11.74 -2.49 0.31
C ALA A 57 -10.79 -1.28 0.34
N SER A 58 -11.30 -0.15 0.83
CA SER A 58 -10.47 1.04 1.06
C SER A 58 -9.68 0.92 2.35
N PRO A 59 -8.34 1.12 2.32
CA PRO A 59 -7.54 1.14 3.53
C PRO A 59 -7.91 2.26 4.51
N GLU A 60 -8.49 3.34 4.02
CA GLU A 60 -8.86 4.50 4.83
C GLU A 60 -10.06 4.24 5.75
N THR A 61 -10.96 3.35 5.32
CA THR A 61 -12.18 2.99 6.04
C THR A 61 -12.16 1.57 6.58
N PHE A 62 -11.04 0.86 6.43
CA PHE A 62 -10.94 -0.55 6.81
C PHE A 62 -10.94 -0.73 8.32
N GLU A 63 -11.78 -1.64 8.80
CA GLU A 63 -11.84 -2.07 10.19
C GLU A 63 -11.42 -3.54 10.32
N PRO A 64 -10.32 -3.84 11.03
CA PRO A 64 -9.83 -5.21 11.20
C PRO A 64 -10.78 -6.04 12.06
N THR A 65 -10.96 -7.31 11.69
CA THR A 65 -11.73 -8.27 12.44
C THR A 65 -10.95 -8.85 13.64
N PRO A 66 -11.62 -9.35 14.71
CA PRO A 66 -10.93 -10.03 15.81
C PRO A 66 -10.11 -11.26 15.35
N ARG A 67 -10.56 -11.96 14.30
CA ARG A 67 -9.82 -13.11 13.73
C ARG A 67 -8.49 -12.68 13.13
N GLN A 68 -8.46 -11.55 12.41
CA GLN A 68 -7.22 -11.00 11.86
C GLN A 68 -6.25 -10.59 12.98
N PHE A 69 -6.75 -10.00 14.07
CA PHE A 69 -5.91 -9.66 15.22
C PHE A 69 -5.25 -10.90 15.84
N ILE A 70 -5.99 -12.02 15.99
CA ILE A 70 -5.42 -13.29 16.46
C ILE A 70 -4.35 -13.78 15.49
N GLY A 71 -4.60 -13.70 14.17
CA GLY A 71 -3.63 -14.09 13.14
C GLY A 71 -2.34 -13.27 13.21
N LEU A 72 -2.46 -11.94 13.39
CA LEU A 72 -1.31 -11.03 13.53
C LEU A 72 -0.42 -11.39 14.72
N ASN A 73 -1.01 -11.76 15.88
CA ASN A 73 -0.23 -12.19 17.04
C ASN A 73 0.52 -13.51 16.83
N ARG A 74 0.07 -14.35 15.89
CA ARG A 74 0.72 -15.62 15.52
C ARG A 74 1.69 -15.50 14.36
N ALA A 75 1.68 -14.39 13.66
CA ALA A 75 2.54 -14.17 12.49
C ALA A 75 4.03 -14.11 12.87
N GLU A 76 4.88 -14.58 11.95
CA GLU A 76 6.34 -14.44 12.07
C GLU A 76 6.76 -12.96 11.96
N MET A 77 6.20 -12.24 10.98
CA MET A 77 6.43 -10.83 10.75
C MET A 77 5.18 -10.16 10.17
N ILE A 78 5.08 -8.86 10.40
CA ILE A 78 3.98 -8.01 9.91
C ILE A 78 4.60 -6.82 9.20
N PHE A 79 4.34 -6.70 7.91
CA PHE A 79 4.82 -5.58 7.10
C PHE A 79 3.67 -4.59 6.85
N ASN A 80 3.88 -3.34 7.19
CA ASN A 80 2.88 -2.30 7.04
C ASN A 80 3.45 -1.07 6.34
N VAL A 81 2.57 -0.24 5.79
CA VAL A 81 2.96 1.08 5.26
C VAL A 81 3.43 1.97 6.41
N GLY A 82 2.75 1.89 7.55
CA GLY A 82 3.07 2.67 8.74
C GLY A 82 2.50 4.09 8.75
N LEU A 83 1.65 4.42 7.79
CA LEU A 83 1.06 5.74 7.58
C LEU A 83 -0.47 5.72 7.54
N ILE A 84 -1.09 4.55 7.50
CA ILE A 84 -2.54 4.38 7.42
C ILE A 84 -3.11 4.27 8.84
N ASP A 85 -4.21 4.96 9.12
CA ASP A 85 -4.75 5.09 10.48
C ASP A 85 -5.07 3.76 11.16
N PHE A 86 -5.68 2.80 10.44
CA PHE A 86 -5.97 1.50 11.03
C PHE A 86 -4.71 0.73 11.43
N GLU A 87 -3.61 0.88 10.68
CA GLU A 87 -2.34 0.23 10.99
C GLU A 87 -1.80 0.71 12.33
N THR A 88 -1.77 2.02 12.56
CA THR A 88 -1.25 2.60 13.81
C THR A 88 -2.07 2.14 15.02
N THR A 89 -3.39 2.13 14.90
CA THR A 89 -4.31 1.71 15.95
C THR A 89 -4.22 0.20 16.23
N LEU A 90 -4.23 -0.63 15.17
CA LEU A 90 -4.20 -2.09 15.29
C LEU A 90 -2.85 -2.59 15.78
N LEU A 91 -1.77 -2.15 15.11
CA LEU A 91 -0.42 -2.68 15.35
C LEU A 91 0.18 -2.21 16.68
N SER A 92 -0.32 -1.10 17.24
CA SER A 92 0.06 -0.69 18.60
C SER A 92 -0.34 -1.71 19.68
N LYS A 93 -1.31 -2.61 19.38
CA LYS A 93 -1.83 -3.63 20.29
C LYS A 93 -1.13 -4.99 20.13
N ILE A 94 -0.19 -5.14 19.18
CA ILE A 94 0.58 -6.36 19.00
C ILE A 94 1.58 -6.53 20.14
N GLU A 95 1.58 -7.72 20.75
CA GLU A 95 2.41 -8.03 21.93
C GLU A 95 3.90 -7.97 21.59
N GLU A 96 4.32 -8.62 20.52
CA GLU A 96 5.71 -8.62 20.05
C GLU A 96 5.93 -7.53 19.00
N ARG A 97 6.17 -6.32 19.44
CA ARG A 97 6.37 -5.16 18.54
C ARG A 97 7.57 -5.32 17.60
N GLY A 98 8.56 -6.12 17.96
CA GLY A 98 9.77 -6.35 17.15
C GLY A 98 9.49 -7.03 15.80
N LYS A 99 8.33 -7.68 15.63
CA LYS A 99 7.92 -8.29 14.37
C LYS A 99 7.14 -7.37 13.43
N VAL A 100 6.78 -6.16 13.89
CA VAL A 100 6.10 -5.15 13.08
C VAL A 100 7.13 -4.31 12.35
N VAL A 101 7.07 -4.32 11.03
CA VAL A 101 8.05 -3.67 10.14
C VAL A 101 7.37 -2.54 9.36
N ASN A 102 7.71 -1.30 9.71
CA ASN A 102 7.27 -0.13 8.97
C ASN A 102 8.11 0.02 7.68
N LEU A 103 7.47 -0.15 6.52
CA LEU A 103 8.14 -0.09 5.23
C LEU A 103 8.41 1.33 4.74
N SER A 104 7.72 2.35 5.27
CA SER A 104 7.94 3.75 4.90
C SER A 104 9.11 4.40 5.61
N GLN A 105 9.79 3.69 6.50
CA GLN A 105 10.90 4.26 7.25
C GLN A 105 11.99 4.82 6.33
N GLY A 106 12.31 6.12 6.52
CA GLY A 106 13.34 6.82 5.73
C GLY A 106 12.87 7.26 4.33
N ILE A 107 11.56 7.21 4.04
CA ILE A 107 10.96 7.89 2.89
C ILE A 107 10.66 9.34 3.31
N GLU A 108 10.98 10.30 2.44
CA GLU A 108 10.57 11.69 2.61
C GLU A 108 9.06 11.80 2.43
N LEU A 109 8.36 12.12 3.52
CA LEU A 109 6.91 12.15 3.54
C LEU A 109 6.34 13.47 3.01
N ILE A 110 5.20 13.37 2.33
CA ILE A 110 4.44 14.52 1.81
C ILE A 110 3.31 14.80 2.80
N ALA A 111 3.11 16.10 3.13
CA ALA A 111 1.96 16.51 3.92
C ALA A 111 0.66 16.15 3.18
N GLY A 112 -0.27 15.53 3.88
CA GLY A 112 -1.61 15.25 3.35
C GLY A 112 -2.36 16.55 3.07
N SER A 113 -3.38 16.47 2.24
CA SER A 113 -4.18 17.62 1.81
C SER A 113 -5.08 18.23 2.90
N CYS A 114 -5.07 17.69 4.12
CA CYS A 114 -5.71 18.31 5.30
C CYS A 114 -5.00 19.61 5.71
N SER A 115 -4.80 20.50 4.76
CA SER A 115 -4.24 21.81 5.03
C SER A 115 -5.34 22.76 5.47
N HIS A 116 -5.49 22.94 6.76
CA HIS A 116 -5.85 24.27 7.24
C HIS A 116 -4.70 25.20 6.82
N ALA A 117 -4.85 25.88 5.71
CA ALA A 117 -3.95 26.95 5.27
C ALA A 117 -3.96 28.02 6.35
N HIS A 118 -3.03 27.94 7.30
CA HIS A 118 -2.63 29.10 8.07
C HIS A 118 -1.87 30.01 7.11
N THR A 119 -2.60 30.88 6.42
CA THR A 119 -2.03 32.08 5.83
C THR A 119 -1.35 32.84 6.97
N PRO A 120 -0.06 33.16 6.89
CA PRO A 120 0.55 34.03 7.89
C PRO A 120 -0.12 35.39 7.79
N ALA A 121 -1.08 35.67 8.66
CA ALA A 121 -1.66 36.99 8.81
C ALA A 121 -0.55 37.93 9.30
N LYS A 122 -0.30 38.93 8.52
CA LYS A 122 0.44 40.13 8.93
C LYS A 122 -0.13 40.63 10.27
N GLN A 123 0.74 40.77 11.24
CA GLN A 123 0.45 41.40 12.52
C GLN A 123 -0.21 42.74 12.30
N ALA A 124 -1.46 42.88 12.74
CA ALA A 124 -2.04 44.17 13.08
C ALA A 124 -2.54 44.01 14.53
N ALA A 125 -1.96 44.77 15.41
CA ALA A 125 -2.28 44.83 16.81
C ALA A 125 -3.67 45.45 17.02
N SER A 126 -4.53 44.82 17.84
CA SER A 126 -5.31 45.49 18.90
C SER A 126 -6.33 44.52 19.51
N GLY A 127 -6.20 44.31 20.79
CA GLY A 127 -7.19 44.30 21.88
C GLY A 127 -8.41 43.41 21.79
N GLY A 128 -8.55 42.50 22.79
CA GLY A 128 -9.87 42.22 23.36
C GLY A 128 -10.28 40.75 23.37
N ASP A 129 -10.15 40.20 24.54
CA ASP A 129 -11.04 39.28 25.27
C ASP A 129 -11.11 37.81 24.88
N GLY A 130 -10.94 37.02 25.94
CA GLY A 130 -10.70 35.61 25.94
C GLY A 130 -11.96 34.77 25.70
N THR A 131 -11.71 33.66 25.06
CA THR A 131 -12.35 32.40 25.45
C THR A 131 -11.35 31.25 25.19
N SER A 132 -11.01 30.63 26.31
CA SER A 132 -10.18 29.46 26.48
C SER A 132 -10.66 28.29 25.62
N CYS A 133 -9.86 27.83 24.67
CA CYS A 133 -9.88 26.46 24.19
C CYS A 133 -8.61 25.79 24.74
N ALA A 134 -8.67 25.41 26.00
CA ALA A 134 -7.72 24.50 26.61
C ALA A 134 -8.25 23.09 26.41
N GLU A 135 -7.45 22.23 25.78
CA GLU A 135 -6.84 21.02 26.30
C GLU A 135 -6.04 20.39 25.13
N PRO A 136 -4.74 20.19 25.28
CA PRO A 136 -3.98 19.42 24.32
C PRO A 136 -4.19 17.93 24.62
N HIS A 137 -5.19 17.31 24.02
CA HIS A 137 -5.18 15.84 23.91
C HIS A 137 -4.06 15.46 22.98
N ASN A 138 -2.97 15.02 23.58
CA ASN A 138 -1.79 14.50 22.90
C ASN A 138 -2.08 13.12 22.28
N HIS A 139 -2.93 13.12 21.23
CA HIS A 139 -3.05 12.03 20.30
C HIS A 139 -2.25 12.45 19.07
N SER A 140 -1.01 11.97 18.99
CA SER A 140 -0.19 12.06 17.78
C SER A 140 -0.83 11.16 16.71
N HIS A 141 -1.94 11.59 16.17
CA HIS A 141 -2.51 11.03 14.96
C HIS A 141 -1.62 11.51 13.81
N ALA A 142 -1.24 10.59 12.92
CA ALA A 142 -0.56 10.91 11.66
C ALA A 142 -1.49 11.67 10.68
N HIS A 143 -2.50 12.38 11.21
CA HIS A 143 -3.40 13.24 10.46
C HIS A 143 -2.60 14.37 9.84
N GLY A 144 -2.26 14.24 8.57
CA GLY A 144 -1.52 15.25 7.83
C GLY A 144 -0.39 14.72 6.94
N VAL A 145 -0.23 13.42 6.81
CA VAL A 145 0.73 12.79 5.89
C VAL A 145 -0.02 11.95 4.86
N ASP A 146 0.33 12.13 3.59
CA ASP A 146 -0.19 11.28 2.51
C ASP A 146 0.35 9.85 2.67
N PRO A 147 -0.50 8.82 2.80
CA PRO A 147 -0.04 7.45 3.04
C PRO A 147 0.39 6.71 1.76
N HIS A 148 0.11 7.23 0.55
CA HIS A 148 0.19 6.50 -0.72
C HIS A 148 1.62 6.33 -1.26
N VAL A 149 2.59 6.08 -0.39
CA VAL A 149 4.02 5.93 -0.77
C VAL A 149 4.26 4.79 -1.76
N TRP A 150 3.47 3.73 -1.71
CA TRP A 150 3.61 2.54 -2.56
C TRP A 150 3.31 2.78 -4.05
N THR A 151 2.80 3.95 -4.40
CA THR A 151 2.51 4.32 -5.78
C THR A 151 3.71 4.90 -6.54
N SER A 152 4.84 5.13 -5.85
CA SER A 152 6.08 5.60 -6.45
C SER A 152 7.12 4.48 -6.60
N PRO A 153 7.72 4.28 -7.79
CA PRO A 153 8.82 3.33 -7.99
C PRO A 153 10.02 3.58 -7.05
N ARG A 154 10.34 4.84 -6.77
CA ARG A 154 11.45 5.22 -5.87
C ARG A 154 11.14 4.87 -4.43
N ALA A 155 9.91 5.12 -4.00
CA ALA A 155 9.47 4.73 -2.66
C ALA A 155 9.39 3.19 -2.52
N LEU A 156 8.92 2.45 -3.54
CA LEU A 156 8.93 0.98 -3.54
C LEU A 156 10.33 0.40 -3.39
N GLN A 157 11.36 1.01 -4.01
CA GLN A 157 12.77 0.59 -3.81
C GLN A 157 13.18 0.69 -2.34
N LYS A 158 12.78 1.78 -1.65
CA LYS A 158 13.04 1.96 -0.23
C LYS A 158 12.25 1.00 0.64
N MET A 159 10.97 0.76 0.32
CA MET A 159 10.12 -0.20 1.00
C MET A 159 10.68 -1.63 0.87
N ALA A 160 11.12 -2.03 -0.33
CA ALA A 160 11.78 -3.32 -0.56
C ALA A 160 13.09 -3.45 0.24
N GLN A 161 13.87 -2.37 0.36
CA GLN A 161 15.06 -2.33 1.20
C GLN A 161 14.73 -2.57 2.67
N ASN A 162 13.69 -1.92 3.19
CA ASN A 162 13.25 -2.06 4.57
C ASN A 162 12.72 -3.48 4.85
N ALA A 163 11.92 -4.03 3.93
CA ALA A 163 11.43 -5.41 4.01
C ALA A 163 12.61 -6.42 4.04
N TYR A 164 13.54 -6.31 3.09
CA TYR A 164 14.70 -7.20 3.03
C TYR A 164 15.58 -7.07 4.28
N ALA A 165 15.81 -5.87 4.79
CA ALA A 165 16.61 -5.67 6.01
C ALA A 165 16.01 -6.40 7.22
N ALA A 166 14.67 -6.40 7.35
CA ALA A 166 13.97 -7.12 8.40
C ALA A 166 14.02 -8.65 8.19
N ILE A 167 13.76 -9.12 6.97
CA ILE A 167 13.83 -10.54 6.59
C ILE A 167 15.24 -11.10 6.82
N ARG A 168 16.28 -10.38 6.37
CA ARG A 168 17.68 -10.79 6.56
C ARG A 168 18.06 -10.88 8.04
N ARG A 169 17.53 -10.01 8.88
CA ARG A 169 17.79 -10.06 10.33
C ARG A 169 17.19 -11.31 10.96
N ALA A 170 16.00 -11.71 10.53
CA ALA A 170 15.32 -12.90 11.04
C ALA A 170 15.87 -14.20 10.41
N TYR A 171 16.35 -14.15 9.18
CA TYR A 171 16.82 -15.29 8.38
C TYR A 171 18.18 -14.99 7.73
N PRO A 172 19.27 -14.84 8.52
CA PRO A 172 20.57 -14.35 8.03
C PRO A 172 21.25 -15.28 7.02
N ASP A 173 20.96 -16.59 7.09
CA ASP A 173 21.63 -17.62 6.28
C ASP A 173 20.94 -17.86 4.92
N SER A 174 19.88 -17.11 4.59
CA SER A 174 19.15 -17.29 3.34
C SER A 174 19.74 -16.49 2.18
N ALA A 175 20.65 -17.10 1.41
CA ALA A 175 21.18 -16.52 0.17
C ALA A 175 20.07 -16.31 -0.90
N LYS A 176 18.99 -17.11 -0.84
CA LYS A 176 17.82 -16.97 -1.73
C LYS A 176 17.18 -15.58 -1.61
N TYR A 177 16.96 -15.09 -0.38
CA TYR A 177 16.32 -13.80 -0.16
C TYR A 177 17.18 -12.62 -0.64
N GLU A 178 18.49 -12.73 -0.49
CA GLU A 178 19.42 -11.74 -1.05
C GLU A 178 19.36 -11.69 -2.57
N THR A 179 19.36 -12.86 -3.21
CA THR A 179 19.27 -12.98 -4.67
C THR A 179 17.96 -12.40 -5.19
N ASN A 180 16.85 -12.77 -4.56
CA ASN A 180 15.53 -12.29 -4.91
C ASN A 180 15.41 -10.77 -4.72
N TYR A 181 15.88 -10.24 -3.59
CA TYR A 181 15.93 -8.81 -3.34
C TYR A 181 16.73 -8.03 -4.38
N LYS A 182 17.90 -8.55 -4.78
CA LYS A 182 18.71 -7.90 -5.83
C LYS A 182 17.97 -7.85 -7.16
N ARG A 183 17.25 -8.92 -7.53
CA ARG A 183 16.39 -8.94 -8.71
C ARG A 183 15.28 -7.90 -8.60
N LEU A 184 14.49 -7.92 -7.52
CA LEU A 184 13.43 -6.95 -7.28
C LEU A 184 13.93 -5.50 -7.36
N GLN A 185 15.08 -5.20 -6.77
CA GLN A 185 15.70 -3.88 -6.85
C GLN A 185 16.11 -3.50 -8.28
N ALA A 186 16.53 -4.45 -9.09
CA ALA A 186 16.83 -4.21 -10.51
C ALA A 186 15.56 -3.90 -11.30
N ASP A 187 14.48 -4.64 -11.05
CA ASP A 187 13.17 -4.45 -11.70
C ASP A 187 12.54 -3.10 -11.32
N LEU A 188 12.62 -2.72 -10.04
CA LEU A 188 12.13 -1.42 -9.56
C LEU A 188 12.94 -0.24 -10.12
N ARG A 189 14.26 -0.37 -10.25
CA ARG A 189 15.09 0.65 -10.93
C ARG A 189 14.77 0.75 -12.40
N ALA A 190 14.54 -0.36 -13.07
CA ALA A 190 14.12 -0.37 -14.48
C ALA A 190 12.74 0.28 -14.64
N LEU A 191 11.81 0.04 -13.71
CA LEU A 191 10.50 0.72 -13.66
C LEU A 191 10.67 2.23 -13.51
N ASP A 192 11.49 2.69 -12.54
CA ASP A 192 11.75 4.13 -12.33
C ASP A 192 12.29 4.80 -13.60
N ALA A 193 13.29 4.17 -14.25
CA ALA A 193 13.90 4.71 -15.45
C ALA A 193 12.91 4.83 -16.61
N ARG A 194 12.16 3.75 -16.93
CA ARG A 194 11.18 3.78 -18.05
C ARG A 194 9.99 4.68 -17.77
N THR A 195 9.54 4.79 -16.52
CA THR A 195 8.51 5.74 -16.12
C THR A 195 8.95 7.18 -16.36
N GLY A 196 10.15 7.54 -15.89
CA GLY A 196 10.72 8.88 -16.12
C GLY A 196 10.89 9.21 -17.59
N GLU A 197 11.33 8.23 -18.39
CA GLU A 197 11.49 8.39 -19.84
C GLU A 197 10.14 8.63 -20.55
N LYS A 198 9.12 7.81 -20.26
CA LYS A 198 7.76 7.97 -20.83
C LYS A 198 7.17 9.33 -20.49
N ILE A 199 7.29 9.77 -19.23
CA ILE A 199 6.80 11.10 -18.82
C ILE A 199 7.53 12.21 -19.54
N ALA A 200 8.87 12.18 -19.61
CA ALA A 200 9.65 13.18 -20.30
C ALA A 200 9.31 13.26 -21.79
N GLN A 201 9.12 12.12 -22.46
CA GLN A 201 8.75 12.08 -23.88
C GLN A 201 7.32 12.54 -24.15
N SER A 202 6.41 12.34 -23.19
CA SER A 202 5.01 12.76 -23.34
C SER A 202 4.83 14.27 -23.31
N GLY A 203 5.73 14.99 -22.62
CA GLY A 203 5.61 16.41 -22.37
C GLY A 203 4.41 16.81 -21.50
N ILE A 204 3.86 15.85 -20.72
CA ILE A 204 2.74 16.13 -19.83
C ILE A 204 3.21 16.92 -18.62
N GLU A 205 2.47 17.94 -18.23
CA GLU A 205 2.76 18.77 -17.06
C GLU A 205 1.93 18.36 -15.84
N TYR A 206 0.73 17.80 -16.07
CA TYR A 206 -0.17 17.34 -15.01
C TYR A 206 -1.16 16.31 -15.50
N PHE A 207 -1.76 15.59 -14.55
CA PHE A 207 -2.90 14.70 -14.78
C PHE A 207 -4.01 14.97 -13.75
N ILE A 208 -5.22 14.55 -14.07
CA ILE A 208 -6.38 14.69 -13.20
C ILE A 208 -6.73 13.33 -12.63
N ILE A 209 -6.93 13.28 -11.31
CA ILE A 209 -7.35 12.08 -10.60
C ILE A 209 -8.48 12.44 -9.63
N TYR A 210 -9.39 11.52 -9.38
CA TYR A 210 -10.44 11.78 -8.42
C TYR A 210 -9.89 11.82 -6.99
N HIS A 211 -9.46 10.68 -6.44
CA HIS A 211 -8.79 10.59 -5.14
C HIS A 211 -7.27 10.76 -5.28
N PRO A 212 -6.60 11.58 -4.45
CA PRO A 212 -5.18 11.97 -4.65
C PRO A 212 -4.18 10.87 -4.27
N ALA A 213 -4.25 9.69 -4.87
CA ALA A 213 -3.42 8.55 -4.52
C ALA A 213 -2.03 8.51 -5.20
N LEU A 214 -1.71 9.42 -6.11
CA LEU A 214 -0.47 9.40 -6.88
C LEU A 214 0.48 10.58 -6.58
N THR A 215 0.42 11.12 -5.37
CA THR A 215 1.18 12.33 -4.99
C THR A 215 2.69 12.08 -5.00
N TYR A 216 3.14 10.92 -4.48
CA TYR A 216 4.55 10.54 -4.51
C TYR A 216 5.06 10.27 -5.92
N TYR A 217 4.25 9.63 -6.76
CA TYR A 217 4.54 9.44 -8.17
C TYR A 217 4.69 10.80 -8.87
N ALA A 218 3.75 11.71 -8.69
CA ALA A 218 3.77 13.04 -9.31
C ALA A 218 5.02 13.83 -8.90
N ARG A 219 5.36 13.85 -7.59
CA ARG A 219 6.57 14.49 -7.06
C ARG A 219 7.82 13.93 -7.72
N ASP A 220 7.96 12.62 -7.77
CA ASP A 220 9.19 11.96 -8.18
C ASP A 220 9.51 12.14 -9.66
N TYR A 221 8.48 12.43 -10.48
CA TYR A 221 8.65 12.69 -11.92
C TYR A 221 8.42 14.15 -12.32
N GLY A 222 8.26 15.06 -11.36
CA GLY A 222 8.16 16.50 -11.63
C GLY A 222 6.89 16.90 -12.38
N ILE A 223 5.82 16.09 -12.31
CA ILE A 223 4.49 16.41 -12.85
C ILE A 223 3.53 16.72 -11.71
N ARG A 224 2.42 17.41 -12.01
CA ARG A 224 1.45 17.82 -11.01
C ARG A 224 0.23 16.92 -11.01
N GLN A 225 -0.17 16.42 -9.84
CA GLN A 225 -1.45 15.79 -9.62
C GLN A 225 -2.52 16.85 -9.32
N VAL A 226 -3.61 16.84 -10.07
CA VAL A 226 -4.80 17.67 -9.82
C VAL A 226 -5.91 16.77 -9.32
N ALA A 227 -6.14 16.75 -8.01
CA ALA A 227 -7.21 15.98 -7.40
C ALA A 227 -8.56 16.69 -7.52
N ILE A 228 -9.59 15.92 -7.82
CA ILE A 228 -10.98 16.40 -7.82
C ILE A 228 -11.51 16.43 -6.39
N GLU A 229 -11.35 15.32 -5.67
CA GLU A 229 -11.64 15.20 -4.25
C GLU A 229 -10.69 16.09 -3.42
N ALA A 230 -11.21 16.63 -2.33
CA ALA A 230 -10.42 17.37 -1.35
C ALA A 230 -10.79 16.91 0.06
N ASP A 231 -9.79 16.49 0.83
CA ASP A 231 -9.94 16.10 2.24
C ASP A 231 -10.98 14.97 2.48
N GLY A 232 -11.07 13.98 1.59
CA GLY A 232 -12.03 12.89 1.68
C GLY A 232 -13.49 13.32 1.46
N LYS A 233 -13.70 14.51 0.88
CA LYS A 233 -15.05 15.08 0.63
C LYS A 233 -15.32 15.24 -0.85
N GLU A 234 -16.57 15.00 -1.23
CA GLU A 234 -17.01 15.30 -2.58
C GLU A 234 -16.75 16.78 -2.96
N PRO A 235 -16.29 17.02 -4.18
CA PRO A 235 -16.01 18.38 -4.65
C PRO A 235 -17.29 19.20 -4.74
N SER A 236 -17.18 20.50 -4.46
CA SER A 236 -18.29 21.39 -4.79
C SER A 236 -18.48 21.47 -6.31
N ALA A 237 -19.72 21.67 -6.78
CA ALA A 237 -20.03 21.84 -8.21
C ALA A 237 -19.16 22.93 -8.87
N LYS A 238 -18.86 23.99 -8.13
CA LYS A 238 -17.98 25.09 -8.60
C LYS A 238 -16.55 24.60 -8.84
N ARG A 239 -15.99 23.81 -7.90
CA ARG A 239 -14.63 23.24 -8.02
C ARG A 239 -14.54 22.30 -9.21
N LEU A 240 -15.51 21.40 -9.33
CA LEU A 240 -15.60 20.44 -10.42
C LEU A 240 -15.64 21.16 -11.77
N THR A 241 -16.51 22.16 -11.94
CA THR A 241 -16.62 22.97 -13.16
C THR A 241 -15.29 23.67 -13.51
N GLN A 242 -14.56 24.17 -12.50
CA GLN A 242 -13.28 24.82 -12.72
C GLN A 242 -12.21 23.84 -13.21
N VAL A 243 -12.09 22.68 -12.59
CA VAL A 243 -11.12 21.63 -12.99
C VAL A 243 -11.40 21.17 -14.41
N ILE A 244 -12.67 20.91 -14.76
CA ILE A 244 -13.05 20.47 -16.10
C ILE A 244 -12.74 21.53 -17.15
N ARG A 245 -13.09 22.79 -16.88
CA ARG A 245 -12.79 23.88 -17.82
C ARG A 245 -11.30 23.99 -18.08
N GLN A 246 -10.48 23.99 -17.00
CA GLN A 246 -9.03 24.03 -17.13
C GLN A 246 -8.49 22.84 -17.92
N ALA A 247 -8.99 21.64 -17.62
CA ALA A 247 -8.58 20.43 -18.34
C ALA A 247 -8.85 20.52 -19.85
N ARG A 248 -10.01 21.05 -20.25
CA ARG A 248 -10.38 21.24 -21.66
C ARG A 248 -9.48 22.28 -22.33
N GLU A 249 -9.22 23.41 -21.66
CA GLU A 249 -8.33 24.47 -22.17
C GLU A 249 -6.92 23.93 -22.39
N ASP A 250 -6.42 23.08 -21.49
CA ASP A 250 -5.08 22.48 -21.54
C ASP A 250 -5.03 21.17 -22.37
N GLY A 251 -6.14 20.73 -22.94
CA GLY A 251 -6.21 19.51 -23.76
C GLY A 251 -6.11 18.19 -22.97
N VAL A 252 -6.23 18.24 -21.63
CA VAL A 252 -6.29 17.05 -20.78
C VAL A 252 -7.71 16.46 -20.84
N ARG A 253 -7.84 15.28 -21.41
CA ARG A 253 -9.16 14.67 -21.68
C ARG A 253 -9.52 13.51 -20.76
N ARG A 254 -8.60 13.08 -19.90
CA ARG A 254 -8.79 11.89 -19.03
C ARG A 254 -8.82 12.27 -17.58
N ILE A 255 -9.72 11.61 -16.87
CA ILE A 255 -9.82 11.65 -15.43
C ILE A 255 -9.61 10.24 -14.90
N LEU A 256 -8.59 10.06 -14.08
CA LEU A 256 -8.30 8.80 -13.39
C LEU A 256 -9.23 8.68 -12.16
N TYR A 257 -9.83 7.53 -11.97
CA TYR A 257 -10.72 7.29 -10.82
C TYR A 257 -10.54 5.88 -10.25
N GLN A 258 -10.87 5.69 -8.97
CA GLN A 258 -10.71 4.41 -8.26
C GLN A 258 -12.03 3.69 -7.98
N GLU A 259 -13.15 4.42 -7.98
CA GLU A 259 -14.48 3.87 -7.75
C GLU A 259 -15.51 4.48 -8.71
N ILE A 260 -16.66 3.82 -8.87
CA ILE A 260 -17.74 4.30 -9.74
C ILE A 260 -18.31 5.60 -9.17
N ILE A 261 -18.00 6.69 -9.84
CA ILE A 261 -18.50 8.01 -9.52
C ILE A 261 -19.53 8.41 -10.57
N ALA A 262 -20.48 9.28 -10.19
CA ALA A 262 -21.44 9.86 -11.11
C ALA A 262 -20.73 10.50 -12.33
N ARG A 263 -21.01 9.98 -13.52
CA ARG A 263 -20.35 10.35 -14.79
C ARG A 263 -21.06 11.53 -15.45
N ASP A 264 -21.19 12.65 -14.78
CA ASP A 264 -21.89 13.83 -15.32
C ASP A 264 -21.01 14.77 -16.14
N ILE A 265 -19.77 14.32 -16.46
CA ILE A 265 -18.78 15.16 -17.15
C ILE A 265 -18.46 14.56 -18.48
N ASP A 266 -18.42 15.40 -19.53
CA ASP A 266 -17.92 15.04 -20.86
C ASP A 266 -16.37 14.93 -20.86
N ALA A 267 -15.87 13.81 -20.26
CA ALA A 267 -14.47 13.45 -20.20
C ALA A 267 -14.32 11.91 -20.32
N GLU A 268 -13.16 11.45 -20.75
CA GLU A 268 -12.82 10.03 -20.71
C GLU A 268 -12.44 9.65 -19.27
N TYR A 269 -13.23 8.79 -18.66
CA TYR A 269 -12.93 8.25 -17.33
C TYR A 269 -12.16 6.95 -17.46
N VAL A 270 -10.98 6.90 -16.84
CA VAL A 270 -10.12 5.72 -16.85
C VAL A 270 -9.94 5.20 -15.44
N GLU A 271 -10.39 3.98 -15.21
CA GLU A 271 -10.25 3.34 -13.92
C GLU A 271 -8.80 3.00 -13.63
N VAL A 272 -8.34 3.36 -12.45
CA VAL A 272 -7.04 3.00 -11.89
C VAL A 272 -7.24 2.48 -10.47
N ASP A 273 -6.57 1.40 -10.13
CA ASP A 273 -6.59 0.85 -8.78
C ASP A 273 -5.17 0.90 -8.20
N PRO A 274 -4.87 1.86 -7.32
CA PRO A 274 -3.57 1.96 -6.65
C PRO A 274 -3.22 0.76 -5.76
N LEU A 275 -4.22 -0.07 -5.43
CA LEU A 275 -4.08 -1.24 -4.55
C LEU A 275 -3.92 -2.56 -5.31
N ARG A 276 -3.71 -2.54 -6.63
CA ARG A 276 -3.43 -3.78 -7.37
C ARG A 276 -2.20 -4.48 -6.81
N GLU A 277 -2.28 -5.79 -6.71
CA GLU A 277 -1.25 -6.63 -6.10
C GLU A 277 0.11 -6.48 -6.78
N ASP A 278 0.16 -6.60 -8.11
CA ASP A 278 1.37 -6.37 -8.88
C ASP A 278 1.64 -4.87 -9.02
N ALA A 279 2.39 -4.33 -8.05
CA ALA A 279 2.70 -2.91 -8.00
C ALA A 279 3.54 -2.44 -9.21
N ILE A 280 4.43 -3.28 -9.74
CA ILE A 280 5.29 -2.94 -10.89
C ILE A 280 4.44 -2.80 -12.16
N ALA A 281 3.66 -3.83 -12.49
CA ALA A 281 2.79 -3.79 -13.65
C ALA A 281 1.71 -2.71 -13.52
N ASN A 282 1.23 -2.45 -12.32
CA ASN A 282 0.25 -1.41 -12.06
C ASN A 282 0.79 0.00 -12.35
N ILE A 283 1.99 0.31 -11.86
CA ILE A 283 2.62 1.61 -12.10
C ILE A 283 2.94 1.81 -13.58
N ASP A 284 3.39 0.75 -14.29
CA ASP A 284 3.56 0.80 -15.75
C ASP A 284 2.23 1.13 -16.46
N ALA A 285 1.14 0.46 -16.10
CA ALA A 285 -0.18 0.70 -16.68
C ALA A 285 -0.69 2.13 -16.39
N ILE A 286 -0.53 2.61 -15.16
CA ILE A 286 -0.89 3.98 -14.77
C ILE A 286 -0.06 4.98 -15.58
N THR A 287 1.25 4.73 -15.75
CA THR A 287 2.13 5.57 -16.56
C THR A 287 1.66 5.63 -18.02
N ASP A 288 1.28 4.49 -18.60
CA ASP A 288 0.75 4.44 -19.98
C ASP A 288 -0.57 5.21 -20.13
N ILE A 289 -1.44 5.15 -19.12
CA ILE A 289 -2.68 5.93 -19.09
C ILE A 289 -2.39 7.43 -19.03
N ILE A 290 -1.50 7.84 -18.14
CA ILE A 290 -1.15 9.25 -17.93
C ILE A 290 -0.47 9.85 -19.18
N THR A 291 0.43 9.10 -19.82
CA THR A 291 1.26 9.59 -20.94
C THR A 291 0.62 9.42 -22.31
N ARG A 292 -0.50 8.68 -22.44
CA ARG A 292 -1.23 8.54 -23.71
C ARG A 292 -1.84 9.88 -24.11
N ARG A 293 -1.52 10.35 -25.32
CA ARG A 293 -2.11 11.53 -25.95
C ARG A 293 -3.47 11.27 -26.55
#